data_f1633b97614804444261c7d7f608e035
#
_entry.id   f1633b97614804444261c7d7f608e035
#
_cell.length_a   1.000
_cell.length_b   1.000
_cell.length_c   1.000
_cell.angle_alpha   90.00
_cell.angle_beta   90.00
_cell.angle_gamma   90.00
#
_symmetry.space_group_name_H-M   'P 1'
#
loop_
_entity.id
_entity.type
_entity.pdbx_description
1 polymer ?
#
loop_
_entity_poly.entity_id
_entity_poly.type
_entity_poly.pdbx_seq_one_letter_code
_entity_poly.pdbx_strand_id
1 'polypeptide(L)' 'MYFHPLQEEIGNLSDEEISKRIKELSRKVNTARRFGRNPDMLAQLTNALNTYRNAIRERRIEQ' A
#
# COMPACT_ATOMS: atom_id res chain seq x y z
N MET A 1 14.03 0.60 -19.46
CA MET A 1 13.25 -0.33 -18.61
C MET A 1 12.47 0.48 -17.58
N TYR A 2 11.20 0.26 -17.50
CA TYR A 2 10.38 0.97 -16.51
C TYR A 2 10.61 0.40 -15.11
N PHE A 3 10.99 1.27 -14.21
CA PHE A 3 11.31 0.89 -12.84
C PHE A 3 10.23 1.44 -11.89
N HIS A 4 9.66 0.58 -11.06
CA HIS A 4 8.60 1.00 -10.14
C HIS A 4 9.18 1.24 -8.74
N PRO A 5 9.33 2.51 -8.32
CA PRO A 5 9.99 2.82 -7.04
C PRO A 5 9.32 2.19 -5.83
N LEU A 6 7.99 2.06 -5.88
CA LEU A 6 7.24 1.49 -4.76
C LEU A 6 7.60 0.02 -4.52
N GLN A 7 7.80 -0.75 -5.59
CA GLN A 7 8.17 -2.16 -5.46
C GLN A 7 9.56 -2.33 -4.86
N GLU A 8 10.50 -1.48 -5.26
CA GLU A 8 11.84 -1.50 -4.68
C GLU A 8 11.80 -1.15 -3.20
N GLU A 9 11.04 -0.11 -2.84
CA GLU A 9 10.89 0.30 -1.46
C GLU A 9 10.30 -0.83 -0.62
N ILE A 10 9.28 -1.50 -1.12
CA ILE A 10 8.64 -2.62 -0.42
C ILE A 10 9.63 -3.76 -0.20
N GLY A 11 10.46 -4.06 -1.19
CA GLY A 11 11.45 -5.12 -1.08
C GLY A 11 12.43 -4.92 0.08
N ASN A 12 12.65 -3.68 0.50
CA ASN A 12 13.57 -3.33 1.57
C ASN A 12 12.91 -3.20 2.93
N LEU A 13 11.58 -3.30 3.01
CA LEU A 13 10.85 -3.14 4.25
C LEU A 13 10.65 -4.46 4.97
N SER A 14 10.65 -4.42 6.30
CA SER A 14 10.29 -5.57 7.11
C SER A 14 8.77 -5.80 7.08
N ASP A 15 8.34 -6.99 7.50
CA ASP A 15 6.91 -7.31 7.58
C ASP A 15 6.18 -6.35 8.52
N GLU A 16 6.82 -5.98 9.63
CA GLU A 16 6.23 -5.04 10.58
C GLU A 16 6.04 -3.66 9.96
N GLU A 17 7.03 -3.20 9.19
CA GLU A 17 6.96 -1.92 8.51
C GLU A 17 5.86 -1.91 7.45
N ILE A 18 5.74 -3.00 6.69
CA ILE A 18 4.67 -3.13 5.70
C ILE A 18 3.31 -3.11 6.38
N SER A 19 3.15 -3.84 7.48
CA SER A 19 1.89 -3.84 8.25
C SER A 19 1.54 -2.47 8.76
N LYS A 20 2.51 -1.72 9.22
CA LYS A 20 2.33 -0.34 9.66
C LYS A 20 1.82 0.55 8.55
N ARG A 21 2.44 0.44 7.38
CA ARG A 21 2.03 1.23 6.21
C ARG A 21 0.62 0.86 5.75
N ILE A 22 0.27 -0.42 5.82
CA ILE A 22 -1.09 -0.87 5.49
C ILE A 22 -2.11 -0.19 6.41
N LYS A 23 -1.85 -0.14 7.70
CA LYS A 23 -2.73 0.52 8.66
C LYS A 23 -2.89 2.02 8.34
N GLU A 24 -1.78 2.69 8.10
CA GLU A 24 -1.79 4.11 7.77
C GLU A 24 -2.55 4.39 6.48
N LEU A 25 -2.31 3.59 5.44
CA LEU A 25 -2.99 3.75 4.16
C LEU A 25 -4.48 3.44 4.29
N SER A 26 -4.84 2.44 5.08
CA SER A 26 -6.25 2.12 5.34
C SER A 26 -6.97 3.30 5.97
N ARG A 27 -6.34 3.97 6.93
CA ARG A 27 -6.91 5.17 7.55
C ARG A 27 -7.09 6.29 6.53
N LYS A 28 -6.08 6.51 5.69
CA LYS A 28 -6.14 7.54 4.66
C LYS A 28 -7.23 7.26 3.65
N VAL A 29 -7.38 6.00 3.22
CA VAL A 29 -8.44 5.60 2.30
C VAL A 29 -9.81 5.86 2.92
N ASN A 30 -10.01 5.46 4.18
CA ASN A 30 -11.28 5.68 4.87
C ASN A 30 -11.60 7.17 4.99
N THR A 31 -10.60 7.98 5.32
CA THR A 31 -10.77 9.43 5.42
C THR A 31 -11.11 10.03 4.05
N ALA A 32 -10.41 9.62 3.00
CA ALA A 32 -10.65 10.12 1.65
C ALA A 32 -12.06 9.76 1.18
N ARG A 33 -12.54 8.55 1.50
CA ARG A 33 -13.90 8.14 1.17
C ARG A 33 -14.94 9.01 1.87
N ARG A 34 -14.70 9.32 3.13
CA ARG A 34 -15.61 10.15 3.92
C ARG A 34 -15.79 11.54 3.33
N PHE A 35 -14.68 12.14 2.93
CA PHE A 35 -14.72 13.50 2.44
C PHE A 35 -14.95 13.60 0.94
N GLY A 36 -14.72 12.54 0.18
CA GLY A 36 -15.07 12.44 -1.24
C GLY A 36 -14.48 13.52 -2.14
N ARG A 37 -13.35 14.11 -1.76
CA ARG A 37 -12.85 15.31 -2.42
C ARG A 37 -12.02 15.08 -3.66
N ASN A 38 -11.34 13.94 -3.76
CA ASN A 38 -10.40 13.72 -4.87
C ASN A 38 -10.36 12.24 -5.25
N PRO A 39 -11.09 11.86 -6.32
CA PRO A 39 -11.11 10.46 -6.74
C PRO A 39 -9.76 9.95 -7.21
N ASP A 40 -8.90 10.82 -7.79
CA ASP A 40 -7.57 10.41 -8.21
C ASP A 40 -6.68 10.04 -7.03
N MET A 41 -6.73 10.86 -5.97
CA MET A 41 -6.00 10.56 -4.75
C MET A 41 -6.49 9.27 -4.11
N LEU A 42 -7.80 9.05 -4.08
CA LEU A 42 -8.38 7.83 -3.53
C LEU A 42 -7.90 6.61 -4.31
N ALA A 43 -7.87 6.70 -5.64
CA ALA A 43 -7.38 5.61 -6.49
C ALA A 43 -5.91 5.33 -6.20
N GLN A 44 -5.07 6.35 -6.08
CA GLN A 44 -3.65 6.18 -5.77
C GLN A 44 -3.45 5.52 -4.41
N LEU A 45 -4.17 5.96 -3.40
CA LEU A 45 -4.09 5.38 -2.06
C LEU A 45 -4.53 3.91 -2.06
N THR A 46 -5.60 3.60 -2.77
CA THR A 46 -6.12 2.24 -2.87
C THR A 46 -5.12 1.33 -3.59
N ASN A 47 -4.52 1.82 -4.67
CA ASN A 47 -3.51 1.06 -5.41
C ASN A 47 -2.28 0.77 -4.54
N ALA A 48 -1.80 1.77 -3.81
CA ALA A 48 -0.68 1.59 -2.90
C ALA A 48 -1.01 0.57 -1.80
N LEU A 49 -2.20 0.68 -1.23
CA LEU A 49 -2.66 -0.25 -0.19
C LEU A 49 -2.69 -1.68 -0.71
N ASN A 50 -3.23 -1.89 -1.90
CA ASN A 50 -3.29 -3.22 -2.52
C ASN A 50 -1.89 -3.77 -2.80
N THR A 51 -0.97 -2.91 -3.23
CA THR A 51 0.41 -3.30 -3.49
C THR A 51 1.08 -3.80 -2.21
N TYR A 52 0.91 -3.09 -1.10
CA TYR A 52 1.47 -3.51 0.18
C TYR A 52 0.82 -4.80 0.69
N ARG A 53 -0.49 -4.95 0.54
CA ARG A 53 -1.19 -6.17 0.94
C ARG A 53 -0.73 -7.38 0.14
N ASN A 54 -0.55 -7.21 -1.16
CA ASN A 54 -0.06 -8.28 -2.02
C ASN A 54 1.38 -8.68 -1.64
N ALA A 55 2.22 -7.70 -1.33
CA ALA A 55 3.59 -7.96 -0.93
C ALA A 55 3.66 -8.81 0.34
N ILE A 56 2.86 -8.46 1.35
CA ILE A 56 2.89 -9.23 2.60
C ILE A 56 2.29 -10.62 2.42
N ARG A 57 1.28 -10.75 1.56
CA ARG A 57 0.69 -12.05 1.23
C ARG A 57 1.71 -12.96 0.55
N GLU A 58 2.44 -12.44 -0.42
CA GLU A 58 3.47 -13.20 -1.13
C GLU A 58 4.56 -13.68 -0.18
N ARG A 59 4.98 -12.83 0.75
CA ARG A 59 5.98 -13.21 1.75
C ARG A 59 5.51 -14.37 2.63
N ARG A 60 4.24 -14.37 3.00
CA ARG A 60 3.67 -15.45 3.82
C ARG A 60 3.58 -16.76 3.05
N ILE A 61 3.27 -16.70 1.77
CA ILE A 61 3.16 -17.89 0.93
C ILE A 61 4.54 -18.52 0.72
N GLU A 62 5.58 -17.71 0.56
CA GLU A 62 6.93 -18.20 0.32
C GLU A 62 7.58 -18.82 1.56
N GLN A 63 7.05 -18.58 2.71
CA GLN A 63 7.50 -19.20 3.94
C GLN A 63 6.85 -20.57 4.12
#